data_4a81aa48f9a17ad11b892d88a186470a
#
_entry.id   4a81aa48f9a17ad11b892d88a186470a
#
_cell.length_a   1.000
_cell.length_b   1.000
_cell.length_c   1.000
_cell.angle_alpha   90.00
_cell.angle_beta   90.00
_cell.angle_gamma   90.00
#
_symmetry.space_group_name_H-M   'P 1'
#
loop_
_entity.id
_entity.type
_entity.pdbx_description
1 polymer ?
#
loop_
_entity_poly.entity_id
_entity_poly.type
_entity_poly.pdbx_seq_one_letter_code
_entity_poly.pdbx_strand_id
1 'polypeptide(L)'
;MEYETRCGEKVPKVGFGTWQLEPEQAHRSVLDALELGYRHIDTAQLYENEHAVGEAIADSAVDREEIFLTTKVNPMHRSVEGIVASVEESIENLGVDAVDLLLIHWPNPLARLPTVIDGLNATVDRGLTRFIGVSNFSVDRLDRARDLSEAPIFTNQVLFHPWWPQRELLQYCQQHDVLLTAYSPLANGGAIDDTVLEEVACYYNKSAPQVALRWATQHRNVITIPMSTSREHIAENIDIFDFMLTREQHDRITRPSYLKTGLAMAKGQLG
;
A
#
# COMPACT_ATOMS: atom_id res chain seq x y z
N MET A 1 14.12 9.93 -2.95
CA MET A 1 13.30 8.71 -2.72
C MET A 1 14.16 7.66 -2.02
N GLU A 2 13.66 7.04 -0.94
CA GLU A 2 14.25 5.85 -0.32
C GLU A 2 13.53 4.58 -0.80
N TYR A 3 14.18 3.42 -0.67
CA TYR A 3 13.65 2.13 -1.13
C TYR A 3 13.76 1.07 -0.03
N GLU A 4 12.85 0.12 -0.02
CA GLU A 4 13.01 -1.18 0.63
C GLU A 4 13.38 -2.23 -0.42
N THR A 5 14.12 -3.25 0.00
CA THR A 5 14.51 -4.35 -0.91
C THR A 5 13.87 -5.65 -0.44
N ARG A 6 13.14 -6.31 -1.34
CA ARG A 6 12.52 -7.61 -1.07
C ARG A 6 12.62 -8.52 -2.29
N CYS A 7 13.01 -9.79 -2.11
CA CYS A 7 13.20 -10.76 -3.21
C CYS A 7 14.08 -10.23 -4.35
N GLY A 8 15.08 -9.39 -4.03
CA GLY A 8 15.95 -8.75 -5.01
C GLY A 8 15.37 -7.51 -5.72
N GLU A 9 14.09 -7.19 -5.48
CA GLU A 9 13.41 -6.03 -6.03
C GLU A 9 13.51 -4.82 -5.09
N LYS A 10 13.69 -3.62 -5.67
CA LYS A 10 13.70 -2.34 -4.96
C LYS A 10 12.33 -1.68 -5.10
N VAL A 11 11.60 -1.54 -4.00
CA VAL A 11 10.30 -0.88 -3.97
C VAL A 11 10.42 0.49 -3.31
N PRO A 12 9.89 1.57 -3.93
CA PRO A 12 9.86 2.88 -3.29
C PRO A 12 9.14 2.83 -1.95
N LYS A 13 9.70 3.49 -0.92
CA LYS A 13 9.07 3.57 0.41
C LYS A 13 7.76 4.34 0.42
N VAL A 14 7.56 5.21 -0.57
CA VAL A 14 6.29 5.92 -0.78
C VAL A 14 5.75 5.58 -2.15
N GLY A 15 4.60 4.91 -2.18
CA GLY A 15 3.78 4.69 -3.35
C GLY A 15 2.57 5.63 -3.35
N PHE A 16 1.81 5.62 -4.43
CA PHE A 16 0.57 6.37 -4.58
C PHE A 16 -0.63 5.42 -4.56
N GLY A 17 -1.54 5.60 -3.59
CA GLY A 17 -2.77 4.82 -3.48
C GLY A 17 -3.92 5.46 -4.26
N THR A 18 -4.81 4.64 -4.84
CA THR A 18 -5.93 5.12 -5.66
C THR A 18 -7.30 4.83 -5.04
N TRP A 19 -7.36 4.37 -3.79
CA TRP A 19 -8.62 4.11 -3.10
C TRP A 19 -9.47 5.39 -2.98
N GLN A 20 -10.78 5.28 -3.23
CA GLN A 20 -11.78 6.37 -3.24
C GLN A 20 -11.59 7.42 -4.36
N LEU A 21 -10.69 7.22 -5.30
CA LEU A 21 -10.61 8.09 -6.45
C LEU A 21 -11.62 7.64 -7.51
N GLU A 22 -12.51 8.54 -7.91
CA GLU A 22 -13.33 8.35 -9.12
C GLU A 22 -12.41 8.24 -10.35
N PRO A 23 -12.84 7.57 -11.44
CA PRO A 23 -11.96 7.28 -12.59
C PRO A 23 -11.21 8.51 -13.12
N GLU A 24 -11.89 9.64 -13.34
CA GLU A 24 -11.24 10.88 -13.83
C GLU A 24 -10.22 11.44 -12.82
N GLN A 25 -10.51 11.31 -11.52
CA GLN A 25 -9.59 11.73 -10.47
C GLN A 25 -8.40 10.78 -10.40
N ALA A 26 -8.61 9.46 -10.54
CA ALA A 26 -7.56 8.47 -10.54
C ALA A 26 -6.57 8.72 -11.69
N HIS A 27 -7.07 8.89 -12.92
CA HIS A 27 -6.24 9.21 -14.08
C HIS A 27 -5.37 10.45 -13.83
N ARG A 28 -5.99 11.58 -13.46
CA ARG A 28 -5.25 12.84 -13.24
C ARG A 28 -4.23 12.72 -12.11
N SER A 29 -4.64 12.12 -10.96
CA SER A 29 -3.76 12.07 -9.79
C SER A 29 -2.61 11.07 -9.96
N VAL A 30 -2.80 9.99 -10.72
CA VAL A 30 -1.72 9.05 -11.08
C VAL A 30 -0.73 9.72 -12.03
N LEU A 31 -1.19 10.47 -13.03
CA LEU A 31 -0.31 11.28 -13.90
C LEU A 31 0.51 12.28 -13.08
N ASP A 32 -0.14 13.05 -12.18
CA ASP A 32 0.55 13.98 -11.29
C ASP A 32 1.59 13.27 -10.42
N ALA A 33 1.26 12.10 -9.87
CA ALA A 33 2.19 11.33 -9.05
C ALA A 33 3.41 10.85 -9.86
N LEU A 34 3.21 10.31 -11.06
CA LEU A 34 4.31 9.85 -11.94
C LEU A 34 5.23 11.00 -12.35
N GLU A 35 4.66 12.16 -12.74
CA GLU A 35 5.42 13.38 -13.04
C GLU A 35 6.22 13.91 -11.86
N LEU A 36 5.70 13.76 -10.62
CA LEU A 36 6.36 14.16 -9.38
C LEU A 36 7.39 13.14 -8.88
N GLY A 37 7.60 12.04 -9.63
CA GLY A 37 8.64 11.05 -9.35
C GLY A 37 8.20 9.83 -8.56
N TYR A 38 6.90 9.60 -8.35
CA TYR A 38 6.43 8.31 -7.86
C TYR A 38 6.72 7.21 -8.87
N ARG A 39 7.06 6.03 -8.35
CA ARG A 39 7.34 4.82 -9.14
C ARG A 39 6.69 3.58 -8.52
N HIS A 40 5.72 3.77 -7.64
CA HIS A 40 4.88 2.72 -7.07
C HIS A 40 3.44 3.21 -7.07
N ILE A 41 2.56 2.50 -7.77
CA ILE A 41 1.12 2.77 -7.87
C ILE A 41 0.37 1.58 -7.29
N ASP A 42 -0.58 1.86 -6.38
CA ASP A 42 -1.40 0.86 -5.70
C ASP A 42 -2.88 1.06 -6.01
N THR A 43 -3.48 0.10 -6.70
CA THR A 43 -4.91 0.05 -7.02
C THR A 43 -5.54 -1.26 -6.56
N ALA A 44 -6.78 -1.53 -6.94
CA ALA A 44 -7.50 -2.78 -6.66
C ALA A 44 -8.74 -2.93 -7.54
N GLN A 45 -9.17 -4.18 -7.79
CA GLN A 45 -10.43 -4.49 -8.49
C GLN A 45 -11.65 -3.79 -7.85
N LEU A 46 -11.71 -3.76 -6.50
CA LEU A 46 -12.82 -3.14 -5.76
C LEU A 46 -12.87 -1.61 -5.83
N TYR A 47 -11.84 -0.97 -6.40
CA TYR A 47 -11.84 0.50 -6.54
C TYR A 47 -12.53 0.97 -7.82
N GLU A 48 -12.79 0.01 -8.75
CA GLU A 48 -13.48 0.26 -10.03
C GLU A 48 -12.79 1.35 -10.88
N ASN A 49 -11.48 1.54 -10.68
CA ASN A 49 -10.68 2.56 -11.36
C ASN A 49 -9.41 2.03 -12.03
N GLU A 50 -9.23 0.68 -12.13
CA GLU A 50 -8.06 0.07 -12.77
C GLU A 50 -7.85 0.57 -14.21
N HIS A 51 -8.93 0.73 -14.99
CA HIS A 51 -8.83 1.22 -16.36
C HIS A 51 -8.24 2.63 -16.41
N ALA A 52 -8.73 3.55 -15.58
CA ALA A 52 -8.22 4.92 -15.51
C ALA A 52 -6.77 4.99 -15.01
N VAL A 53 -6.37 4.09 -14.11
CA VAL A 53 -4.97 3.94 -13.67
C VAL A 53 -4.10 3.47 -14.83
N GLY A 54 -4.56 2.50 -15.62
CA GLY A 54 -3.87 1.99 -16.80
C GLY A 54 -3.69 3.06 -17.87
N GLU A 55 -4.75 3.82 -18.18
CA GLU A 55 -4.69 4.96 -19.10
C GLU A 55 -3.68 6.01 -18.62
N ALA A 56 -3.68 6.36 -17.32
CA ALA A 56 -2.71 7.32 -16.77
C ALA A 56 -1.26 6.83 -16.88
N ILE A 57 -1.00 5.54 -16.69
CA ILE A 57 0.34 4.95 -16.89
C ILE A 57 0.73 5.07 -18.38
N ALA A 58 -0.17 4.73 -19.30
CA ALA A 58 0.09 4.79 -20.73
C ALA A 58 0.30 6.22 -21.24
N ASP A 59 -0.43 7.20 -20.68
CA ASP A 59 -0.31 8.62 -21.03
C ASP A 59 0.92 9.30 -20.39
N SER A 60 1.55 8.65 -19.40
CA SER A 60 2.73 9.20 -18.74
C SER A 60 3.99 9.12 -19.59
N ALA A 61 4.98 9.97 -19.28
CA ALA A 61 6.31 9.89 -19.89
C ALA A 61 7.24 8.85 -19.19
N VAL A 62 6.69 8.06 -18.27
CA VAL A 62 7.45 7.07 -17.47
C VAL A 62 7.26 5.69 -18.10
N ASP A 63 8.36 4.99 -18.37
CA ASP A 63 8.30 3.64 -18.91
C ASP A 63 7.64 2.68 -17.90
N ARG A 64 6.77 1.77 -18.40
CA ARG A 64 6.04 0.79 -17.53
C ARG A 64 6.98 0.01 -16.62
N GLU A 65 8.16 -0.33 -17.09
CA GLU A 65 9.19 -1.09 -16.39
C GLU A 65 9.79 -0.32 -15.20
N GLU A 66 9.66 1.00 -15.18
CA GLU A 66 10.08 1.81 -14.04
C GLU A 66 9.02 1.87 -12.92
N ILE A 67 7.79 1.41 -13.20
CA ILE A 67 6.65 1.51 -12.29
C ILE A 67 6.43 0.16 -11.59
N PHE A 68 6.48 0.16 -10.25
CA PHE A 68 6.03 -0.96 -9.44
C PHE A 68 4.50 -0.86 -9.27
N LEU A 69 3.76 -1.66 -10.03
CA LEU A 69 2.29 -1.62 -10.09
C LEU A 69 1.70 -2.72 -9.22
N THR A 70 0.85 -2.33 -8.28
CA THR A 70 0.12 -3.25 -7.38
C THR A 70 -1.37 -3.21 -7.68
N THR A 71 -2.00 -4.40 -7.80
CA THR A 71 -3.45 -4.53 -7.74
C THR A 71 -3.87 -5.63 -6.75
N LYS A 72 -5.18 -5.75 -6.49
CA LYS A 72 -5.71 -6.64 -5.46
C LYS A 72 -6.93 -7.39 -5.96
N VAL A 73 -6.92 -8.70 -5.77
CA VAL A 73 -8.05 -9.60 -6.08
C VAL A 73 -9.20 -9.35 -5.12
N ASN A 74 -10.40 -9.21 -5.67
CA ASN A 74 -11.64 -9.16 -4.90
C ASN A 74 -11.79 -10.45 -4.07
N PRO A 75 -11.97 -10.35 -2.75
CA PRO A 75 -12.04 -11.52 -1.86
C PRO A 75 -13.22 -12.46 -2.13
N MET A 76 -14.14 -12.06 -3.01
CA MET A 76 -15.26 -12.94 -3.42
C MET A 76 -14.82 -14.05 -4.39
N HIS A 77 -13.66 -13.93 -5.05
CA HIS A 77 -13.07 -15.02 -5.83
C HIS A 77 -12.46 -16.07 -4.89
N ARG A 78 -12.99 -17.30 -4.94
CA ARG A 78 -12.71 -18.34 -3.95
C ARG A 78 -12.20 -19.65 -4.56
N SER A 79 -12.04 -19.72 -5.87
CA SER A 79 -11.41 -20.83 -6.59
C SER A 79 -10.15 -20.36 -7.31
N VAL A 80 -9.26 -21.27 -7.61
CA VAL A 80 -8.01 -20.98 -8.35
C VAL A 80 -8.34 -20.35 -9.70
N GLU A 81 -9.25 -20.94 -10.45
CA GLU A 81 -9.67 -20.48 -11.77
C GLU A 81 -10.32 -19.09 -11.71
N GLY A 82 -11.15 -18.85 -10.67
CA GLY A 82 -11.80 -17.55 -10.48
C GLY A 82 -10.82 -16.44 -10.12
N ILE A 83 -9.79 -16.74 -9.33
CA ILE A 83 -8.70 -15.79 -9.02
C ILE A 83 -7.93 -15.48 -10.30
N VAL A 84 -7.48 -16.49 -11.03
CA VAL A 84 -6.72 -16.30 -12.26
C VAL A 84 -7.51 -15.48 -13.28
N ALA A 85 -8.77 -15.85 -13.56
CA ALA A 85 -9.60 -15.13 -14.50
C ALA A 85 -9.82 -13.66 -14.11
N SER A 86 -9.99 -13.37 -12.81
CA SER A 86 -10.13 -11.99 -12.33
C SER A 86 -8.84 -11.18 -12.47
N VAL A 87 -7.67 -11.81 -12.42
CA VAL A 87 -6.38 -11.14 -12.64
C VAL A 87 -6.15 -10.90 -14.13
N GLU A 88 -6.55 -11.81 -15.01
CA GLU A 88 -6.54 -11.59 -16.46
C GLU A 88 -7.40 -10.38 -16.83
N GLU A 89 -8.59 -10.21 -16.21
CA GLU A 89 -9.44 -9.03 -16.36
C GLU A 89 -8.76 -7.75 -15.84
N SER A 90 -8.10 -7.80 -14.67
CA SER A 90 -7.34 -6.65 -14.13
C SER A 90 -6.22 -6.21 -15.07
N ILE A 91 -5.49 -7.15 -15.67
CA ILE A 91 -4.42 -6.89 -16.64
C ILE A 91 -4.99 -6.23 -17.89
N GLU A 92 -6.14 -6.71 -18.40
CA GLU A 92 -6.84 -6.08 -19.51
C GLU A 92 -7.28 -4.65 -19.17
N ASN A 93 -7.89 -4.43 -18.00
CA ASN A 93 -8.30 -3.11 -17.52
C ASN A 93 -7.12 -2.15 -17.37
N LEU A 94 -5.99 -2.63 -16.84
CA LEU A 94 -4.78 -1.83 -16.66
C LEU A 94 -4.00 -1.63 -17.96
N GLY A 95 -4.31 -2.39 -19.03
CA GLY A 95 -3.60 -2.30 -20.30
C GLY A 95 -2.12 -2.69 -20.23
N VAL A 96 -1.78 -3.68 -19.39
CA VAL A 96 -0.40 -4.14 -19.15
C VAL A 96 -0.28 -5.63 -19.39
N ASP A 97 0.94 -6.15 -19.61
CA ASP A 97 1.19 -7.59 -19.77
C ASP A 97 1.19 -8.34 -18.42
N ALA A 98 1.61 -7.65 -17.36
CA ALA A 98 1.63 -8.18 -16.00
C ALA A 98 1.67 -7.04 -14.97
N VAL A 99 1.20 -7.33 -13.74
CA VAL A 99 1.44 -6.45 -12.59
C VAL A 99 2.70 -6.87 -11.84
N ASP A 100 3.29 -5.96 -11.08
CA ASP A 100 4.47 -6.30 -10.26
C ASP A 100 4.07 -7.04 -8.99
N LEU A 101 2.97 -6.63 -8.35
CA LEU A 101 2.50 -7.22 -7.12
C LEU A 101 0.99 -7.45 -7.14
N LEU A 102 0.58 -8.65 -6.81
CA LEU A 102 -0.81 -9.04 -6.66
C LEU A 102 -1.12 -9.38 -5.21
N LEU A 103 -2.18 -8.77 -4.65
CA LEU A 103 -2.62 -9.04 -3.29
C LEU A 103 -4.01 -9.70 -3.26
N ILE A 104 -4.27 -10.50 -2.23
CA ILE A 104 -5.65 -10.72 -1.78
C ILE A 104 -6.08 -9.52 -0.95
N HIS A 105 -7.18 -8.84 -1.35
CA HIS A 105 -7.58 -7.57 -0.78
C HIS A 105 -8.00 -7.67 0.70
N TRP A 106 -8.72 -8.72 1.07
CA TRP A 106 -9.15 -9.03 2.43
C TRP A 106 -9.23 -10.53 2.67
N PRO A 107 -8.98 -10.99 3.90
CA PRO A 107 -9.26 -12.37 4.25
C PRO A 107 -10.76 -12.66 4.19
N ASN A 108 -11.17 -13.60 3.34
CA ASN A 108 -12.55 -14.04 3.28
C ASN A 108 -12.75 -15.28 4.18
N PRO A 109 -13.63 -15.23 5.20
CA PRO A 109 -13.86 -16.36 6.10
C PRO A 109 -14.54 -17.58 5.38
N LEU A 110 -15.17 -17.34 4.23
CA LEU A 110 -15.81 -18.39 3.42
C LEU A 110 -14.87 -19.01 2.39
N ALA A 111 -13.66 -18.46 2.20
CA ALA A 111 -12.65 -19.01 1.32
C ALA A 111 -11.63 -19.84 2.12
N ARG A 112 -11.26 -21.00 1.57
CA ARG A 112 -10.19 -21.81 2.15
C ARG A 112 -8.85 -21.18 1.84
N LEU A 113 -8.05 -20.89 2.87
CA LEU A 113 -6.74 -20.25 2.69
C LEU A 113 -5.83 -21.00 1.70
N PRO A 114 -5.70 -22.35 1.74
CA PRO A 114 -4.92 -23.06 0.74
C PRO A 114 -5.34 -22.72 -0.70
N THR A 115 -6.64 -22.79 -0.99
CA THR A 115 -7.15 -22.51 -2.35
C THR A 115 -6.86 -21.09 -2.81
N VAL A 116 -6.91 -20.11 -1.89
CA VAL A 116 -6.57 -18.72 -2.19
C VAL A 116 -5.09 -18.57 -2.51
N ILE A 117 -4.21 -19.22 -1.71
CA ILE A 117 -2.77 -19.23 -1.95
C ILE A 117 -2.40 -19.96 -3.23
N ASP A 118 -3.02 -21.11 -3.51
CA ASP A 118 -2.87 -21.84 -4.78
C ASP A 118 -3.24 -20.94 -5.98
N GLY A 119 -4.33 -20.15 -5.85
CA GLY A 119 -4.73 -19.19 -6.87
C GLY A 119 -3.68 -18.09 -7.10
N LEU A 120 -3.07 -17.56 -6.04
CA LEU A 120 -1.98 -16.59 -6.16
C LEU A 120 -0.73 -17.21 -6.80
N ASN A 121 -0.32 -18.42 -6.38
CA ASN A 121 0.81 -19.13 -7.01
C ASN A 121 0.55 -19.36 -8.51
N ALA A 122 -0.67 -19.77 -8.87
CA ALA A 122 -1.05 -19.98 -10.27
C ALA A 122 -0.95 -18.70 -11.13
N THR A 123 -1.14 -17.50 -10.56
CA THR A 123 -0.93 -16.24 -11.28
C THR A 123 0.56 -15.95 -11.52
N VAL A 124 1.45 -16.32 -10.60
CA VAL A 124 2.90 -16.26 -10.80
C VAL A 124 3.34 -17.23 -11.88
N ASP A 125 2.89 -18.49 -11.83
CA ASP A 125 3.24 -19.53 -12.80
C ASP A 125 2.84 -19.17 -14.24
N ARG A 126 1.74 -18.40 -14.38
CA ARG A 126 1.26 -17.90 -15.67
C ARG A 126 1.90 -16.59 -16.11
N GLY A 127 2.77 -15.99 -15.27
CA GLY A 127 3.41 -14.72 -15.56
C GLY A 127 2.49 -13.51 -15.52
N LEU A 128 1.33 -13.61 -14.86
CA LEU A 128 0.37 -12.51 -14.70
C LEU A 128 0.80 -11.52 -13.61
N THR A 129 1.64 -11.97 -12.68
CA THR A 129 2.28 -11.14 -11.66
C THR A 129 3.69 -11.60 -11.37
N ARG A 130 4.57 -10.68 -10.95
CA ARG A 130 5.94 -11.00 -10.53
C ARG A 130 5.99 -11.46 -9.07
N PHE A 131 5.21 -10.80 -8.22
CA PHE A 131 5.17 -11.07 -6.77
C PHE A 131 3.73 -11.19 -6.27
N ILE A 132 3.58 -11.93 -5.18
CA ILE A 132 2.29 -12.08 -4.49
C ILE A 132 2.38 -11.63 -3.05
N GLY A 133 1.26 -11.18 -2.51
CA GLY A 133 1.14 -10.79 -1.11
C GLY A 133 -0.28 -10.90 -0.61
N VAL A 134 -0.48 -10.44 0.60
CA VAL A 134 -1.79 -10.46 1.26
C VAL A 134 -2.13 -9.09 1.83
N SER A 135 -3.38 -8.89 2.23
CA SER A 135 -3.79 -7.68 2.92
C SER A 135 -4.71 -8.01 4.09
N ASN A 136 -4.51 -7.29 5.19
CA ASN A 136 -5.30 -7.44 6.43
C ASN A 136 -5.21 -8.83 7.10
N PHE A 137 -4.07 -9.50 6.95
CA PHE A 137 -3.82 -10.75 7.64
C PHE A 137 -3.25 -10.51 9.05
N SER A 138 -3.76 -11.24 10.04
CA SER A 138 -3.13 -11.35 11.37
C SER A 138 -1.80 -12.11 11.26
N VAL A 139 -0.99 -12.05 12.33
CA VAL A 139 0.27 -12.80 12.39
C VAL A 139 0.06 -14.29 12.09
N ASP A 140 -0.89 -14.95 12.77
CA ASP A 140 -1.17 -16.38 12.57
C ASP A 140 -1.59 -16.72 11.15
N ARG A 141 -2.39 -15.82 10.51
CA ARG A 141 -2.86 -16.04 9.16
C ARG A 141 -1.76 -15.80 8.13
N LEU A 142 -0.90 -14.80 8.37
CA LEU A 142 0.26 -14.52 7.54
C LEU A 142 1.27 -15.67 7.61
N ASP A 143 1.54 -16.18 8.80
CA ASP A 143 2.43 -17.33 9.02
C ASP A 143 1.94 -18.55 8.22
N ARG A 144 0.66 -18.91 8.38
CA ARG A 144 0.05 -19.99 7.60
C ARG A 144 0.04 -19.73 6.09
N ALA A 145 -0.13 -18.50 5.65
CA ALA A 145 -0.08 -18.17 4.22
C ALA A 145 1.33 -18.40 3.67
N ARG A 146 2.36 -18.03 4.43
CA ARG A 146 3.77 -18.26 4.06
C ARG A 146 4.11 -19.75 3.98
N ASP A 147 3.61 -20.56 4.92
CA ASP A 147 3.83 -22.00 4.93
C ASP A 147 3.16 -22.71 3.75
N LEU A 148 2.06 -22.17 3.26
CA LEU A 148 1.29 -22.73 2.14
C LEU A 148 1.79 -22.25 0.78
N SER A 149 2.47 -21.12 0.71
CA SER A 149 2.84 -20.48 -0.55
C SER A 149 4.14 -21.04 -1.11
N GLU A 150 4.16 -21.36 -2.39
CA GLU A 150 5.37 -21.73 -3.13
C GLU A 150 6.23 -20.49 -3.43
N ALA A 151 5.58 -19.40 -3.87
CA ALA A 151 6.23 -18.11 -4.05
C ALA A 151 6.30 -17.35 -2.71
N PRO A 152 7.39 -16.60 -2.43
CA PRO A 152 7.46 -15.82 -1.20
C PRO A 152 6.33 -14.82 -1.08
N ILE A 153 5.67 -14.75 0.09
CA ILE A 153 4.74 -13.65 0.38
C ILE A 153 5.54 -12.36 0.51
N PHE A 154 5.33 -11.44 -0.44
CA PHE A 154 6.12 -10.22 -0.59
C PHE A 154 5.79 -9.18 0.48
N THR A 155 4.50 -8.95 0.71
CA THR A 155 4.01 -7.97 1.68
C THR A 155 2.72 -8.41 2.35
N ASN A 156 2.45 -7.84 3.53
CA ASN A 156 1.12 -7.77 4.13
C ASN A 156 0.69 -6.29 4.19
N GLN A 157 -0.30 -5.91 3.37
CA GLN A 157 -0.81 -4.54 3.33
C GLN A 157 -1.86 -4.35 4.43
N VAL A 158 -1.64 -3.43 5.35
CA VAL A 158 -2.49 -3.24 6.53
C VAL A 158 -2.68 -1.78 6.90
N LEU A 159 -3.73 -1.49 7.67
CA LEU A 159 -3.87 -0.19 8.34
C LEU A 159 -2.66 0.04 9.25
N PHE A 160 -1.89 1.10 8.99
CA PHE A 160 -0.70 1.40 9.77
C PHE A 160 -0.44 2.91 9.83
N HIS A 161 -0.53 3.47 11.01
CA HIS A 161 -0.30 4.89 11.30
C HIS A 161 0.04 5.07 12.79
N PRO A 162 0.45 6.25 13.27
CA PRO A 162 0.91 6.46 14.65
C PRO A 162 -0.05 6.02 15.75
N TRP A 163 -1.34 5.99 15.49
CA TRP A 163 -2.36 5.52 16.45
C TRP A 163 -2.73 4.05 16.30
N TRP A 164 -2.21 3.39 15.22
CA TRP A 164 -2.40 1.97 14.95
C TRP A 164 -1.08 1.32 14.48
N PRO A 165 -0.05 1.28 15.35
CA PRO A 165 1.32 0.89 14.97
C PRO A 165 1.54 -0.61 14.81
N GLN A 166 0.53 -1.45 15.00
CA GLN A 166 0.58 -2.91 14.78
C GLN A 166 1.91 -3.57 15.17
N ARG A 167 2.40 -3.30 16.38
CA ARG A 167 3.76 -3.65 16.82
C ARG A 167 4.12 -5.11 16.64
N GLU A 168 3.20 -6.01 16.99
CA GLU A 168 3.40 -7.47 16.88
C GLU A 168 3.54 -7.88 15.40
N LEU A 169 2.65 -7.40 14.55
CA LEU A 169 2.69 -7.68 13.11
C LEU A 169 3.94 -7.09 12.46
N LEU A 170 4.31 -5.86 12.81
CA LEU A 170 5.54 -5.22 12.31
C LEU A 170 6.78 -6.05 12.70
N GLN A 171 6.86 -6.46 13.96
CA GLN A 171 7.97 -7.31 14.44
C GLN A 171 8.03 -8.64 13.68
N TYR A 172 6.89 -9.29 13.48
CA TYR A 172 6.78 -10.50 12.69
C TYR A 172 7.29 -10.29 11.25
N CYS A 173 6.80 -9.25 10.58
CA CYS A 173 7.22 -8.91 9.22
C CYS A 173 8.73 -8.69 9.13
N GLN A 174 9.31 -7.97 10.10
CA GLN A 174 10.76 -7.72 10.16
C GLN A 174 11.60 -8.97 10.42
N GLN A 175 11.10 -9.92 11.22
CA GLN A 175 11.78 -11.18 11.52
C GLN A 175 11.77 -12.14 10.32
N HIS A 176 10.73 -12.09 9.52
CA HIS A 176 10.51 -13.01 8.40
C HIS A 176 10.74 -12.38 7.03
N ASP A 177 11.33 -11.20 7.00
CA ASP A 177 11.64 -10.46 5.77
C ASP A 177 10.41 -10.30 4.85
N VAL A 178 9.25 -9.98 5.42
CA VAL A 178 8.02 -9.58 4.72
C VAL A 178 7.89 -8.07 4.78
N LEU A 179 7.51 -7.39 3.70
CA LEU A 179 7.19 -5.98 3.78
C LEU A 179 5.86 -5.77 4.50
N LEU A 180 5.74 -4.65 5.18
CA LEU A 180 4.47 -4.12 5.65
C LEU A 180 4.13 -2.91 4.79
N THR A 181 3.05 -3.01 4.00
CA THR A 181 2.54 -1.87 3.24
C THR A 181 1.48 -1.15 4.06
N ALA A 182 1.77 0.09 4.44
CA ALA A 182 0.90 0.91 5.26
C ALA A 182 -0.17 1.60 4.39
N TYR A 183 -1.42 1.14 4.45
CA TYR A 183 -2.53 1.91 3.89
C TYR A 183 -3.12 2.87 4.92
N SER A 184 -3.82 3.92 4.45
CA SER A 184 -4.32 5.03 5.27
C SER A 184 -3.29 5.57 6.28
N PRO A 185 -2.05 5.85 5.85
CA PRO A 185 -0.96 6.25 6.75
C PRO A 185 -1.21 7.58 7.46
N LEU A 186 -2.11 8.41 6.91
CA LEU A 186 -2.56 9.69 7.46
C LEU A 186 -3.85 9.56 8.29
N ALA A 187 -4.26 8.31 8.62
CA ALA A 187 -5.47 8.04 9.37
C ALA A 187 -6.71 8.77 8.79
N ASN A 188 -6.92 8.67 7.47
CA ASN A 188 -8.01 9.32 6.74
C ASN A 188 -8.15 10.81 7.09
N GLY A 189 -7.03 11.54 7.07
CA GLY A 189 -6.96 12.96 7.41
C GLY A 189 -6.85 13.27 8.92
N GLY A 190 -6.94 12.28 9.80
CA GLY A 190 -6.80 12.49 11.24
C GLY A 190 -5.42 13.00 11.67
N ALA A 191 -4.38 12.73 10.86
CA ALA A 191 -3.02 13.22 11.13
C ALA A 191 -2.85 14.73 10.85
N ILE A 192 -3.77 15.35 10.09
CA ILE A 192 -3.64 16.75 9.66
C ILE A 192 -3.69 17.70 10.85
N ASP A 193 -4.62 17.50 11.79
CA ASP A 193 -4.88 18.36 12.93
C ASP A 193 -4.31 17.79 14.25
N ASP A 194 -3.30 16.92 14.18
CA ASP A 194 -2.73 16.34 15.39
C ASP A 194 -1.62 17.24 15.97
N THR A 195 -1.86 17.82 17.12
CA THR A 195 -0.97 18.79 17.77
C THR A 195 0.45 18.26 18.03
N VAL A 196 0.62 16.95 18.29
CA VAL A 196 1.96 16.38 18.49
C VAL A 196 2.70 16.22 17.17
N LEU A 197 1.99 15.87 16.10
CA LEU A 197 2.59 15.86 14.76
C LEU A 197 2.95 17.27 14.30
N GLU A 198 2.08 18.27 14.57
CA GLU A 198 2.36 19.69 14.27
C GLU A 198 3.58 20.21 15.04
N GLU A 199 3.66 19.94 16.34
CA GLU A 199 4.81 20.35 17.16
C GLU A 199 6.13 19.75 16.62
N VAL A 200 6.13 18.47 16.23
CA VAL A 200 7.33 17.85 15.65
C VAL A 200 7.63 18.39 14.25
N ALA A 201 6.60 18.65 13.45
CA ALA A 201 6.72 19.20 12.11
C ALA A 201 7.43 20.58 12.08
N CYS A 202 7.15 21.42 13.08
CA CYS A 202 7.81 22.73 13.24
C CYS A 202 9.34 22.62 13.30
N TYR A 203 9.93 21.56 13.89
CA TYR A 203 11.38 21.39 13.97
C TYR A 203 12.03 21.19 12.60
N TYR A 204 11.29 20.63 11.65
CA TYR A 204 11.81 20.24 10.34
C TYR A 204 11.31 21.15 9.22
N ASN A 205 10.50 22.18 9.53
CA ASN A 205 9.78 22.98 8.53
C ASN A 205 8.99 22.12 7.55
N LYS A 206 8.26 21.13 8.09
CA LYS A 206 7.42 20.18 7.38
C LYS A 206 5.96 20.26 7.88
N SER A 207 5.05 19.59 7.17
CA SER A 207 3.67 19.45 7.60
C SER A 207 3.47 18.21 8.51
N ALA A 208 2.39 18.21 9.31
CA ALA A 208 2.03 17.05 10.14
C ALA A 208 1.85 15.75 9.32
N PRO A 209 1.21 15.75 8.12
CA PRO A 209 1.21 14.62 7.21
C PRO A 209 2.61 14.10 6.84
N GLN A 210 3.55 14.97 6.49
CA GLN A 210 4.93 14.59 6.18
C GLN A 210 5.60 13.89 7.35
N VAL A 211 5.41 14.38 8.58
CA VAL A 211 5.91 13.72 9.80
C VAL A 211 5.28 12.35 10.02
N ALA A 212 3.97 12.20 9.78
CA ALA A 212 3.30 10.90 9.90
C ALA A 212 3.79 9.89 8.86
N LEU A 213 4.03 10.32 7.62
CA LEU A 213 4.60 9.49 6.57
C LEU A 213 6.06 9.12 6.87
N ARG A 214 6.86 10.07 7.37
CA ARG A 214 8.25 9.81 7.79
C ARG A 214 8.29 8.84 8.96
N TRP A 215 7.39 8.96 9.93
CA TRP A 215 7.24 7.99 11.02
C TRP A 215 7.02 6.57 10.48
N ALA A 216 6.14 6.38 9.52
CA ALA A 216 5.89 5.07 8.94
C ALA A 216 7.12 4.54 8.17
N THR A 217 7.68 5.36 7.27
CA THR A 217 8.78 4.96 6.38
C THR A 217 10.13 4.83 7.08
N GLN A 218 10.27 5.36 8.31
CA GLN A 218 11.48 5.21 9.12
C GLN A 218 11.59 3.81 9.76
N HIS A 219 10.50 3.05 9.83
CA HIS A 219 10.57 1.64 10.18
C HIS A 219 11.21 0.84 9.04
N ARG A 220 12.04 -0.14 9.40
CA ARG A 220 12.56 -1.13 8.46
C ARG A 220 11.42 -2.02 7.96
N ASN A 221 11.46 -2.43 6.70
CA ASN A 221 10.45 -3.25 6.03
C ASN A 221 9.06 -2.58 5.92
N VAL A 222 8.97 -1.25 6.01
CA VAL A 222 7.70 -0.53 5.85
C VAL A 222 7.75 0.37 4.62
N ILE A 223 6.73 0.22 3.78
CA ILE A 223 6.40 1.11 2.67
C ILE A 223 4.99 1.69 2.90
N THR A 224 4.66 2.81 2.29
CA THR A 224 3.38 3.49 2.52
C THR A 224 2.76 3.97 1.22
N ILE A 225 1.42 4.05 1.18
CA ILE A 225 0.65 4.38 -0.03
C ILE A 225 -0.40 5.46 0.27
N PRO A 226 0.03 6.70 0.61
CA PRO A 226 -0.90 7.80 0.76
C PRO A 226 -1.63 8.10 -0.55
N MET A 227 -2.85 8.63 -0.45
CA MET A 227 -3.65 9.12 -1.57
C MET A 227 -3.89 10.62 -1.41
N SER A 228 -3.97 11.35 -2.52
CA SER A 228 -4.45 12.73 -2.58
C SER A 228 -4.96 13.06 -3.98
N THR A 229 -5.93 13.98 -4.09
CA THR A 229 -6.38 14.60 -5.35
C THR A 229 -5.70 15.95 -5.60
N SER A 230 -4.95 16.48 -4.63
CA SER A 230 -4.20 17.73 -4.75
C SER A 230 -2.76 17.44 -5.17
N ARG A 231 -2.34 18.01 -6.32
CA ARG A 231 -0.96 17.92 -6.80
C ARG A 231 0.06 18.42 -5.77
N GLU A 232 -0.30 19.46 -5.00
CA GLU A 232 0.54 20.00 -3.93
C GLU A 232 0.74 18.97 -2.82
N HIS A 233 -0.32 18.34 -2.33
CA HIS A 233 -0.22 17.30 -1.31
C HIS A 233 0.48 16.03 -1.84
N ILE A 234 0.32 15.69 -3.14
CA ILE A 234 1.06 14.59 -3.76
C ILE A 234 2.58 14.89 -3.71
N ALA A 235 2.98 16.13 -4.05
CA ALA A 235 4.37 16.56 -3.96
C ALA A 235 4.90 16.56 -2.51
N GLU A 236 4.13 17.05 -1.55
CA GLU A 236 4.51 17.04 -0.13
C GLU A 236 4.68 15.62 0.42
N ASN A 237 3.78 14.69 0.06
CA ASN A 237 3.81 13.32 0.56
C ASN A 237 5.09 12.55 0.17
N ILE A 238 5.74 12.88 -0.93
CA ILE A 238 7.00 12.27 -1.36
C ILE A 238 8.23 13.01 -0.83
N ASP A 239 8.09 14.27 -0.41
CA ASP A 239 9.16 15.13 0.11
C ASP A 239 9.35 14.94 1.62
N ILE A 240 9.77 13.73 2.02
CA ILE A 240 9.90 13.30 3.42
C ILE A 240 11.26 12.69 3.78
N PHE A 241 12.21 12.66 2.84
CA PHE A 241 13.47 11.93 3.00
C PHE A 241 14.67 12.85 3.32
N ASP A 242 14.45 14.14 3.47
CA ASP A 242 15.47 15.15 3.82
C ASP A 242 15.59 15.38 5.33
N PHE A 243 14.78 14.71 6.15
CA PHE A 243 14.84 14.74 7.60
C PHE A 243 14.66 13.34 8.21
N MET A 244 15.04 13.21 9.49
CA MET A 244 14.89 11.97 10.26
C MET A 244 14.39 12.28 11.67
N LEU A 245 13.34 11.59 12.10
CA LEU A 245 12.83 11.69 13.46
C LEU A 245 13.82 11.08 14.44
N THR A 246 14.10 11.79 15.53
CA THR A 246 14.82 11.20 16.65
C THR A 246 14.00 10.09 17.29
N ARG A 247 14.66 9.21 18.05
CA ARG A 247 13.96 8.14 18.78
C ARG A 247 12.90 8.71 19.73
N GLU A 248 13.21 9.79 20.43
CA GLU A 248 12.27 10.45 21.34
C GLU A 248 11.04 11.00 20.59
N GLN A 249 11.23 11.66 19.44
CA GLN A 249 10.14 12.16 18.62
C GLN A 249 9.29 11.00 18.07
N HIS A 250 9.94 9.94 17.57
CA HIS A 250 9.28 8.76 17.06
C HIS A 250 8.42 8.07 18.13
N ASP A 251 8.96 7.90 19.35
CA ASP A 251 8.22 7.31 20.49
C ASP A 251 7.07 8.22 20.94
N ARG A 252 7.26 9.54 20.94
CA ARG A 252 6.23 10.55 21.26
C ARG A 252 5.08 10.56 20.26
N ILE A 253 5.36 10.34 18.98
CA ILE A 253 4.36 10.25 17.92
C ILE A 253 3.56 8.93 18.04
N THR A 254 4.22 7.85 18.44
CA THR A 254 3.60 6.52 18.56
C THR A 254 2.63 6.45 19.73
N ARG A 255 1.35 6.75 19.48
CA ARG A 255 0.30 6.85 20.52
C ARG A 255 -0.90 5.98 20.19
N PRO A 256 -0.85 4.64 20.42
CA PRO A 256 -1.95 3.74 20.13
C PRO A 256 -3.28 4.25 20.70
N SER A 257 -4.31 4.37 19.86
CA SER A 257 -5.64 4.85 20.26
C SER A 257 -6.74 4.24 19.39
N TYR A 258 -7.48 3.30 19.96
CA TYR A 258 -8.66 2.72 19.31
C TYR A 258 -9.72 3.77 18.98
N LEU A 259 -9.90 4.78 19.87
CA LEU A 259 -10.88 5.85 19.64
C LEU A 259 -10.51 6.72 18.44
N LYS A 260 -9.27 7.21 18.38
CA LYS A 260 -8.79 8.03 17.26
C LYS A 260 -8.83 7.23 15.95
N THR A 261 -8.40 5.98 15.97
CA THR A 261 -8.45 5.10 14.79
C THR A 261 -9.89 4.84 14.34
N GLY A 262 -10.81 4.53 15.26
CA GLY A 262 -12.22 4.33 14.93
C GLY A 262 -12.88 5.59 14.35
N LEU A 263 -12.60 6.78 14.89
CA LEU A 263 -13.07 8.04 14.34
C LEU A 263 -12.49 8.34 12.96
N ALA A 264 -11.22 8.03 12.74
CA ALA A 264 -10.56 8.19 11.45
C ALA A 264 -11.17 7.26 10.39
N MET A 265 -11.44 6.00 10.74
CA MET A 265 -12.11 5.05 9.84
C MET A 265 -13.53 5.50 9.49
N ALA A 266 -14.30 6.01 10.44
CA ALA A 266 -15.64 6.52 10.20
C ALA A 266 -15.64 7.74 9.25
N LYS A 267 -14.67 8.65 9.37
CA LYS A 267 -14.49 9.78 8.43
C LYS A 267 -14.19 9.29 7.01
N GLY A 268 -13.32 8.28 6.85
CA GLY A 268 -12.98 7.73 5.54
C GLY A 268 -14.11 6.96 4.84
N GLN A 269 -15.19 6.58 5.57
CA GLN A 269 -16.37 5.93 4.99
C GLN A 269 -17.46 6.93 4.59
N LEU A 270 -17.36 8.17 5.04
CA LEU A 270 -18.37 9.24 4.81
C LEU A 270 -17.92 10.27 3.76
N GLY A 271 -16.71 10.16 3.25
CA GLY A 271 -16.14 10.99 2.17
C GLY A 271 -16.09 10.23 0.89
#